data_d0b71b978b62e066ad80767bbed50eb6
#
_entry.id   d0b71b978b62e066ad80767bbed50eb6
#
_cell.length_a   1.000
_cell.length_b   1.000
_cell.length_c   1.000
_cell.angle_alpha   90.00
_cell.angle_beta   90.00
_cell.angle_gamma   90.00
#
_symmetry.space_group_name_H-M   'P 1'
#
loop_
_entity.id
_entity.type
_entity.pdbx_description
1 polymer ?
#
loop_
_entity_poly.entity_id
_entity_poly.type
_entity_poly.pdbx_seq_one_letter_code
_entity_poly.pdbx_strand_id
1 'polypeptide(L)'
;MDSINQKILLDLPDGIELFIKREDKLHPIISGNKFRKLKYNIQEAKRLGHTTLLTFGGAFSNHILAVAGAGAEFGFKTIGIIRGEELENKIAENPTLAKAQELGMQFHFVSRTAYRDKEEKMFVNHLHELFGNFYMIPEGGTNELAIKGCEEILTDTDKVYFTHVACAVGTGGTISGLINSSGQNQQIIGFSSLKGAFLSDVIRNFVVKTNWNINDSYHFGGYGKVNDELIQFLN
;
A
#
# COMPACT_ATOMS: atom_id res chain seq x y z
N MET A 1 4.87 -17.74 2.47
CA MET A 1 5.08 -17.36 3.90
C MET A 1 3.73 -16.87 4.42
N ASP A 2 3.23 -17.50 5.48
CA ASP A 2 1.91 -17.22 6.02
C ASP A 2 2.02 -16.40 7.29
N SER A 3 1.16 -15.39 7.40
CA SER A 3 1.01 -14.59 8.62
C SER A 3 0.03 -15.28 9.58
N ILE A 4 0.21 -15.05 10.86
CA ILE A 4 -0.65 -15.62 11.89
C ILE A 4 -1.92 -14.79 12.07
N ASN A 5 -3.01 -15.45 12.48
CA ASN A 5 -4.23 -14.82 12.96
C ASN A 5 -4.14 -14.70 14.48
N GLN A 6 -4.15 -13.50 15.00
CA GLN A 6 -4.13 -13.21 16.42
C GLN A 6 -5.55 -12.87 16.89
N LYS A 7 -6.12 -13.68 17.78
CA LYS A 7 -7.41 -13.36 18.40
C LYS A 7 -7.29 -12.14 19.29
N ILE A 8 -8.26 -11.23 19.17
CA ILE A 8 -8.38 -10.04 20.01
C ILE A 8 -9.45 -10.32 21.05
N LEU A 9 -9.07 -10.14 22.30
CA LEU A 9 -9.96 -10.34 23.44
C LEU A 9 -10.66 -9.01 23.76
N LEU A 10 -11.86 -8.87 23.23
CA LEU A 10 -12.76 -7.74 23.49
C LEU A 10 -14.11 -8.31 23.92
N ASP A 11 -14.85 -7.53 24.70
CA ASP A 11 -16.25 -7.80 25.01
C ASP A 11 -17.09 -7.44 23.79
N LEU A 12 -17.41 -8.46 22.99
CA LEU A 12 -18.16 -8.34 21.75
C LEU A 12 -19.52 -9.03 21.90
N PRO A 13 -20.53 -8.67 21.11
CA PRO A 13 -21.79 -9.38 21.10
C PRO A 13 -21.62 -10.88 20.85
N ASP A 14 -22.52 -11.68 21.44
CA ASP A 14 -22.50 -13.14 21.35
C ASP A 14 -22.35 -13.63 19.90
N GLY A 15 -21.44 -14.58 19.70
CA GLY A 15 -21.14 -15.18 18.41
C GLY A 15 -20.20 -14.39 17.52
N ILE A 16 -19.68 -13.24 17.98
CA ILE A 16 -18.68 -12.48 17.26
C ILE A 16 -17.29 -12.73 17.84
N GLU A 17 -16.36 -13.11 16.99
CA GLU A 17 -14.94 -13.20 17.30
C GLU A 17 -14.14 -12.28 16.37
N LEU A 18 -13.18 -11.55 16.94
CA LEU A 18 -12.29 -10.65 16.19
C LEU A 18 -10.86 -11.20 16.17
N PHE A 19 -10.27 -11.18 14.98
CA PHE A 19 -8.88 -11.55 14.77
C PHE A 19 -8.16 -10.49 13.96
N ILE A 20 -6.87 -10.31 14.22
CA ILE A 20 -5.98 -9.52 13.39
C ILE A 20 -5.04 -10.45 12.64
N LYS A 21 -5.04 -10.38 11.31
CA LYS A 21 -4.04 -11.03 10.48
C LYS A 21 -2.75 -10.22 10.52
N ARG A 22 -1.70 -10.79 11.11
CA ARG A 22 -0.45 -10.12 11.47
C ARG A 22 0.51 -10.04 10.28
N GLU A 23 0.07 -9.42 9.18
CA GLU A 23 0.91 -9.13 8.01
C GLU A 23 2.11 -8.22 8.36
N ASP A 24 1.98 -7.42 9.42
CA ASP A 24 3.04 -6.56 9.96
C ASP A 24 4.26 -7.34 10.49
N LYS A 25 4.10 -8.62 10.82
CA LYS A 25 5.19 -9.49 11.32
C LYS A 25 5.96 -10.22 10.21
N LEU A 26 5.57 -10.09 8.95
CA LEU A 26 6.24 -10.77 7.85
C LEU A 26 7.64 -10.23 7.60
N HIS A 27 7.83 -8.93 7.79
CA HIS A 27 9.13 -8.29 7.58
C HIS A 27 9.23 -6.99 8.40
N PRO A 28 10.39 -6.66 8.99
CA PRO A 28 10.52 -5.49 9.87
C PRO A 28 10.41 -4.13 9.16
N ILE A 29 10.75 -4.07 7.87
CA ILE A 29 10.76 -2.83 7.09
C ILE A 29 9.72 -2.87 5.96
N ILE A 30 9.70 -3.94 5.16
CA ILE A 30 8.70 -4.15 4.10
C ILE A 30 7.43 -4.68 4.76
N SER A 31 6.84 -3.89 5.66
CA SER A 31 5.80 -4.34 6.58
C SER A 31 4.41 -4.36 5.97
N GLY A 32 3.57 -5.24 6.51
CA GLY A 32 2.16 -5.32 6.20
C GLY A 32 1.91 -5.67 4.74
N ASN A 33 0.87 -5.09 4.17
CA ASN A 33 0.47 -5.30 2.78
C ASN A 33 1.56 -4.98 1.73
N LYS A 34 2.58 -4.21 2.10
CA LYS A 34 3.65 -3.85 1.16
C LYS A 34 4.55 -5.05 0.84
N PHE A 35 4.74 -5.97 1.79
CA PHE A 35 5.43 -7.22 1.54
C PHE A 35 4.78 -8.01 0.39
N ARG A 36 3.46 -8.16 0.45
CA ARG A 36 2.68 -8.85 -0.58
C ARG A 36 2.73 -8.11 -1.92
N LYS A 37 2.49 -6.80 -1.91
CA LYS A 37 2.48 -5.96 -3.11
C LYS A 37 3.81 -5.94 -3.85
N LEU A 38 4.93 -5.94 -3.14
CA LEU A 38 6.25 -5.88 -3.74
C LEU A 38 6.75 -7.22 -4.25
N LYS A 39 6.27 -8.34 -3.73
CA LYS A 39 6.75 -9.70 -4.06
C LYS A 39 6.91 -9.93 -5.57
N TYR A 40 5.84 -9.83 -6.31
CA TYR A 40 5.84 -10.10 -7.75
C TYR A 40 6.42 -8.94 -8.57
N ASN A 41 6.31 -7.69 -8.09
CA ASN A 41 6.98 -6.54 -8.71
C ASN A 41 8.51 -6.70 -8.69
N ILE A 42 9.09 -7.14 -7.57
CA ILE A 42 10.53 -7.43 -7.46
C ILE A 42 10.95 -8.58 -8.38
N GLN A 43 10.15 -9.64 -8.45
CA GLN A 43 10.43 -10.75 -9.36
C GLN A 43 10.41 -10.30 -10.82
N GLU A 44 9.45 -9.48 -11.20
CA GLU A 44 9.33 -8.96 -12.57
C GLU A 44 10.45 -7.99 -12.91
N ALA A 45 10.82 -7.08 -11.99
CA ALA A 45 11.96 -6.20 -12.18
C ALA A 45 13.26 -6.98 -12.44
N LYS A 46 13.50 -8.06 -11.66
CA LYS A 46 14.64 -8.96 -11.86
C LYS A 46 14.57 -9.68 -13.21
N ARG A 47 13.40 -10.23 -13.57
CA ARG A 47 13.18 -10.92 -14.85
C ARG A 47 13.47 -10.02 -16.05
N LEU A 48 13.11 -8.75 -15.95
CA LEU A 48 13.35 -7.74 -17.00
C LEU A 48 14.79 -7.16 -16.97
N GLY A 49 15.62 -7.57 -16.01
CA GLY A 49 17.01 -7.10 -15.90
C GLY A 49 17.17 -5.67 -15.38
N HIS A 50 16.15 -5.11 -14.74
CA HIS A 50 16.26 -3.80 -14.11
C HIS A 50 17.15 -3.86 -12.85
N THR A 51 17.94 -2.84 -12.65
CA THR A 51 18.77 -2.65 -11.45
C THR A 51 18.30 -1.51 -10.56
N THR A 52 17.30 -0.75 -11.02
CA THR A 52 16.75 0.41 -10.33
C THR A 52 15.24 0.30 -10.24
N LEU A 53 14.69 0.55 -9.06
CA LEU A 53 13.25 0.70 -8.81
C LEU A 53 12.94 2.17 -8.64
N LEU A 54 11.91 2.67 -9.30
CA LEU A 54 11.39 4.01 -9.11
C LEU A 54 9.96 3.94 -8.62
N THR A 55 9.61 4.74 -7.63
CA THR A 55 8.23 4.79 -7.11
C THR A 55 7.82 6.20 -6.67
N PHE A 56 6.57 6.36 -6.32
CA PHE A 56 5.91 7.62 -5.98
C PHE A 56 5.32 7.58 -4.58
N GLY A 57 5.34 8.72 -3.88
CA GLY A 57 4.66 8.81 -2.59
C GLY A 57 4.76 10.20 -1.95
N GLY A 58 3.98 10.40 -0.88
CA GLY A 58 4.17 11.51 0.03
C GLY A 58 5.25 11.22 1.08
N ALA A 59 5.64 12.22 1.86
CA ALA A 59 6.71 12.14 2.85
C ALA A 59 6.50 11.09 3.95
N PHE A 60 5.25 10.78 4.29
CA PHE A 60 4.91 9.75 5.30
C PHE A 60 4.42 8.45 4.68
N SER A 61 4.79 8.17 3.45
CA SER A 61 4.34 7.00 2.72
C SER A 61 5.04 5.72 3.19
N ASN A 62 4.29 4.79 3.77
CA ASN A 62 4.78 3.44 4.07
C ASN A 62 5.24 2.69 2.80
N HIS A 63 4.76 3.09 1.63
CA HIS A 63 5.18 2.50 0.37
C HIS A 63 6.59 2.94 -0.02
N ILE A 64 6.93 4.22 0.15
CA ILE A 64 8.29 4.74 -0.05
C ILE A 64 9.28 3.96 0.80
N LEU A 65 9.00 3.82 2.11
CA LEU A 65 9.87 3.08 3.01
C LEU A 65 10.01 1.60 2.63
N ALA A 66 8.90 0.97 2.23
CA ALA A 66 8.92 -0.43 1.83
C ALA A 66 9.72 -0.67 0.54
N VAL A 67 9.66 0.23 -0.45
CA VAL A 67 10.46 0.14 -1.67
C VAL A 67 11.95 0.36 -1.36
N ALA A 68 12.29 1.31 -0.47
CA ALA A 68 13.66 1.49 0.00
C ALA A 68 14.20 0.21 0.67
N GLY A 69 13.39 -0.40 1.56
CA GLY A 69 13.73 -1.67 2.20
C GLY A 69 13.93 -2.81 1.20
N ALA A 70 13.05 -2.91 0.21
CA ALA A 70 13.18 -3.89 -0.85
C ALA A 70 14.43 -3.68 -1.70
N GLY A 71 14.80 -2.42 -1.97
CA GLY A 71 16.06 -2.10 -2.65
C GLY A 71 17.27 -2.59 -1.88
N ALA A 72 17.34 -2.29 -0.59
CA ALA A 72 18.45 -2.72 0.28
C ALA A 72 18.54 -4.26 0.38
N GLU A 73 17.40 -4.95 0.48
CA GLU A 73 17.36 -6.40 0.64
C GLU A 73 17.65 -7.16 -0.66
N PHE A 74 17.08 -6.69 -1.78
CA PHE A 74 17.17 -7.42 -3.05
C PHE A 74 18.20 -6.89 -4.03
N GLY A 75 19.00 -5.89 -3.62
CA GLY A 75 20.12 -5.36 -4.40
C GLY A 75 19.72 -4.40 -5.53
N PHE A 76 18.63 -3.66 -5.38
CA PHE A 76 18.24 -2.61 -6.31
C PHE A 76 18.64 -1.22 -5.80
N LYS A 77 19.02 -0.35 -6.71
CA LYS A 77 18.98 1.10 -6.45
C LYS A 77 17.51 1.53 -6.37
N THR A 78 17.19 2.49 -5.51
CA THR A 78 15.83 2.96 -5.36
C THR A 78 15.73 4.47 -5.51
N ILE A 79 14.67 4.92 -6.19
CA ILE A 79 14.35 6.33 -6.42
C ILE A 79 12.92 6.58 -5.97
N GLY A 80 12.75 7.52 -5.06
CA GLY A 80 11.44 7.98 -4.59
C GLY A 80 11.11 9.35 -5.17
N ILE A 81 10.04 9.43 -5.98
CA ILE A 81 9.48 10.70 -6.42
C ILE A 81 8.54 11.20 -5.33
N ILE A 82 8.95 12.24 -4.62
CA ILE A 82 8.28 12.73 -3.42
C ILE A 82 7.41 13.95 -3.73
N ARG A 83 6.15 13.87 -3.33
CA ARG A 83 5.20 14.98 -3.48
C ARG A 83 5.47 16.07 -2.45
N GLY A 84 5.86 17.26 -2.89
CA GLY A 84 6.11 18.44 -2.08
C GLY A 84 7.58 18.83 -2.06
N GLU A 85 7.97 19.69 -2.99
CA GLU A 85 9.34 20.21 -3.12
C GLU A 85 9.81 20.97 -1.86
N GLU A 86 8.86 21.52 -1.09
CA GLU A 86 9.12 22.17 0.21
C GLU A 86 9.68 21.24 1.28
N LEU A 87 9.67 19.93 1.04
CA LEU A 87 10.13 18.91 1.99
C LEU A 87 11.58 18.48 1.76
N GLU A 88 12.21 18.92 0.68
CA GLU A 88 13.57 18.51 0.32
C GLU A 88 14.58 18.79 1.44
N ASN A 89 14.49 19.96 2.07
CA ASN A 89 15.37 20.35 3.17
C ASN A 89 14.92 19.82 4.56
N LYS A 90 13.88 18.96 4.60
CA LYS A 90 13.28 18.43 5.84
C LYS A 90 13.35 16.92 5.96
N ILE A 91 14.21 16.28 5.18
CA ILE A 91 14.34 14.81 5.19
C ILE A 91 14.67 14.31 6.60
N ALA A 92 15.63 14.94 7.28
CA ALA A 92 16.06 14.55 8.62
C ALA A 92 14.97 14.70 9.71
N GLU A 93 14.00 15.60 9.49
CA GLU A 93 12.88 15.82 10.38
C GLU A 93 11.74 14.80 10.18
N ASN A 94 11.78 14.07 9.07
CA ASN A 94 10.74 13.11 8.70
C ASN A 94 11.25 11.67 8.89
N PRO A 95 10.75 10.92 9.87
CA PRO A 95 11.28 9.59 10.19
C PRO A 95 11.16 8.58 9.04
N THR A 96 10.14 8.72 8.19
CA THR A 96 9.95 7.84 7.03
C THR A 96 10.99 8.11 5.95
N LEU A 97 11.21 9.39 5.59
CA LEU A 97 12.20 9.76 4.59
C LEU A 97 13.63 9.53 5.12
N ALA A 98 13.92 9.91 6.36
CA ALA A 98 15.22 9.66 6.98
C ALA A 98 15.58 8.17 6.92
N LYS A 99 14.64 7.28 7.29
CA LYS A 99 14.87 5.83 7.24
C LYS A 99 15.01 5.30 5.81
N ALA A 100 14.22 5.80 4.87
CA ALA A 100 14.34 5.41 3.46
C ALA A 100 15.69 5.87 2.85
N GLN A 101 16.18 7.06 3.21
CA GLN A 101 17.51 7.54 2.82
C GLN A 101 18.63 6.69 3.42
N GLU A 102 18.53 6.31 4.69
CA GLU A 102 19.45 5.42 5.37
C GLU A 102 19.57 4.04 4.67
N LEU A 103 18.45 3.57 4.07
CA LEU A 103 18.38 2.36 3.25
C LEU A 103 18.87 2.56 1.81
N GLY A 104 19.39 3.74 1.48
CA GLY A 104 19.99 4.05 0.18
C GLY A 104 19.05 4.59 -0.88
N MET A 105 17.82 4.97 -0.52
CA MET A 105 16.89 5.58 -1.48
C MET A 105 17.32 7.00 -1.82
N GLN A 106 17.38 7.29 -3.12
CA GLN A 106 17.52 8.66 -3.64
C GLN A 106 16.13 9.29 -3.77
N PHE A 107 16.02 10.58 -3.44
CA PHE A 107 14.77 11.32 -3.59
C PHE A 107 14.84 12.33 -4.72
N HIS A 108 13.72 12.48 -5.39
CA HIS A 108 13.46 13.58 -6.30
C HIS A 108 12.14 14.24 -5.89
N PHE A 109 12.24 15.46 -5.38
CA PHE A 109 11.08 16.19 -4.90
C PHE A 109 10.44 16.96 -6.05
N VAL A 110 9.13 16.86 -6.14
CA VAL A 110 8.35 17.55 -7.19
C VAL A 110 7.22 18.33 -6.57
N SER A 111 6.81 19.42 -7.23
CA SER A 111 5.67 20.21 -6.78
C SER A 111 4.39 19.37 -6.72
N ARG A 112 3.44 19.76 -5.87
CA ARG A 112 2.14 19.09 -5.75
C ARG A 112 1.36 19.12 -7.06
N THR A 113 1.60 20.12 -7.90
CA THR A 113 0.98 20.23 -9.23
C THR A 113 1.59 19.21 -10.18
N ALA A 114 2.92 19.21 -10.34
CA ALA A 114 3.61 18.25 -11.21
C ALA A 114 3.35 16.80 -10.81
N TYR A 115 3.24 16.51 -9.50
CA TYR A 115 2.94 15.18 -9.00
C TYR A 115 1.58 14.62 -9.46
N ARG A 116 0.60 15.48 -9.81
CA ARG A 116 -0.70 15.02 -10.32
C ARG A 116 -0.57 14.35 -11.67
N ASP A 117 0.41 14.80 -12.45
CA ASP A 117 0.67 14.34 -13.81
C ASP A 117 1.66 13.16 -13.87
N LYS A 118 1.97 12.53 -12.74
CA LYS A 118 2.99 11.48 -12.59
C LYS A 118 2.81 10.25 -13.48
N GLU A 119 1.60 10.02 -14.00
CA GLU A 119 1.27 8.91 -14.91
C GLU A 119 1.26 9.37 -16.38
N GLU A 120 1.35 10.69 -16.63
CA GLU A 120 1.38 11.24 -17.98
C GLU A 120 2.70 10.86 -18.68
N LYS A 121 2.59 10.52 -19.96
CA LYS A 121 3.72 10.07 -20.78
C LYS A 121 4.89 11.06 -20.78
N MET A 122 4.60 12.37 -20.81
CA MET A 122 5.63 13.41 -20.79
C MET A 122 6.40 13.39 -19.46
N PHE A 123 5.70 13.24 -18.33
CA PHE A 123 6.33 13.18 -17.02
C PHE A 123 7.22 11.92 -16.89
N VAL A 124 6.70 10.76 -17.31
CA VAL A 124 7.46 9.49 -17.28
C VAL A 124 8.69 9.55 -18.20
N ASN A 125 8.58 10.13 -19.39
CA ASN A 125 9.72 10.31 -20.29
C ASN A 125 10.80 11.21 -19.65
N HIS A 126 10.41 12.29 -19.00
CA HIS A 126 11.34 13.15 -18.28
C HIS A 126 12.06 12.39 -17.14
N LEU A 127 11.38 11.51 -16.42
CA LEU A 127 12.04 10.66 -15.44
C LEU A 127 13.06 9.72 -16.08
N HIS A 128 12.79 9.18 -17.27
CA HIS A 128 13.78 8.37 -18.02
C HIS A 128 14.98 9.18 -18.48
N GLU A 129 14.80 10.46 -18.85
CA GLU A 129 15.90 11.38 -19.17
C GLU A 129 16.81 11.63 -17.94
N LEU A 130 16.19 11.80 -16.77
CA LEU A 130 16.92 12.07 -15.52
C LEU A 130 17.62 10.85 -14.93
N PHE A 131 16.96 9.70 -14.94
CA PHE A 131 17.37 8.53 -14.15
C PHE A 131 17.72 7.30 -14.99
N GLY A 132 17.55 7.39 -16.32
CA GLY A 132 17.84 6.27 -17.22
C GLY A 132 16.81 5.15 -17.13
N ASN A 133 17.29 3.90 -17.10
CA ASN A 133 16.42 2.73 -17.09
C ASN A 133 16.06 2.30 -15.68
N PHE A 134 14.76 2.22 -15.39
CA PHE A 134 14.21 1.79 -14.09
C PHE A 134 12.94 0.97 -14.28
N TYR A 135 12.63 0.15 -13.28
CA TYR A 135 11.32 -0.47 -13.12
C TYR A 135 10.42 0.43 -12.29
N MET A 136 9.31 0.87 -12.88
CA MET A 136 8.37 1.77 -12.22
C MET A 136 7.34 1.00 -11.41
N ILE A 137 7.28 1.27 -10.12
CA ILE A 137 6.25 0.77 -9.21
C ILE A 137 5.27 1.93 -8.94
N PRO A 138 3.97 1.78 -9.25
CA PRO A 138 2.99 2.85 -9.08
C PRO A 138 2.87 3.33 -7.63
N GLU A 139 2.25 4.49 -7.42
CA GLU A 139 1.94 5.02 -6.08
C GLU A 139 1.16 4.00 -5.25
N GLY A 140 1.59 3.78 -4.00
CA GLY A 140 1.02 2.77 -3.11
C GLY A 140 1.23 1.33 -3.58
N GLY A 141 1.97 1.12 -4.67
CA GLY A 141 2.30 -0.18 -5.24
C GLY A 141 1.11 -0.89 -5.89
N THR A 142 0.12 -0.18 -6.40
CA THR A 142 -1.10 -0.82 -6.93
C THR A 142 -0.99 -1.08 -8.42
N ASN A 143 -0.86 -2.35 -8.79
CA ASN A 143 -0.93 -2.89 -10.14
C ASN A 143 -1.35 -4.37 -10.06
N GLU A 144 -1.51 -5.06 -11.18
CA GLU A 144 -1.92 -6.47 -11.24
C GLU A 144 -0.98 -7.39 -10.46
N LEU A 145 0.33 -7.17 -10.52
CA LEU A 145 1.31 -7.97 -9.77
C LEU A 145 1.19 -7.79 -8.26
N ALA A 146 0.87 -6.58 -7.82
CA ALA A 146 0.62 -6.30 -6.41
C ALA A 146 -0.69 -6.94 -5.92
N ILE A 147 -1.74 -6.92 -6.74
CA ILE A 147 -3.00 -7.58 -6.45
C ILE A 147 -2.80 -9.09 -6.33
N LYS A 148 -2.11 -9.70 -7.30
CA LYS A 148 -1.71 -11.11 -7.24
C LYS A 148 -0.96 -11.45 -5.94
N GLY A 149 -0.05 -10.60 -5.50
CA GLY A 149 0.63 -10.78 -4.21
C GLY A 149 -0.32 -10.69 -3.01
N CYS A 150 -1.29 -9.80 -3.05
CA CYS A 150 -2.30 -9.65 -1.99
C CYS A 150 -3.34 -10.78 -1.98
N GLU A 151 -3.52 -11.53 -3.05
CA GLU A 151 -4.36 -12.75 -3.08
C GLU A 151 -3.82 -13.85 -2.16
N GLU A 152 -2.53 -13.80 -1.82
CA GLU A 152 -1.89 -14.75 -0.90
C GLU A 152 -2.09 -14.39 0.59
N ILE A 153 -2.77 -13.30 0.92
CA ILE A 153 -3.01 -12.90 2.32
C ILE A 153 -3.92 -13.91 3.02
N LEU A 154 -5.00 -14.32 2.35
CA LEU A 154 -5.95 -15.28 2.90
C LEU A 154 -5.50 -16.71 2.58
N THR A 155 -5.23 -17.50 3.63
CA THR A 155 -5.00 -18.94 3.51
C THR A 155 -6.30 -19.66 3.21
N ASP A 156 -6.23 -20.93 2.79
CA ASP A 156 -7.46 -21.72 2.56
C ASP A 156 -8.26 -21.91 3.83
N THR A 157 -7.60 -22.00 4.99
CA THR A 157 -8.27 -22.00 6.30
C THR A 157 -9.01 -20.67 6.55
N ASP A 158 -8.38 -19.52 6.25
CA ASP A 158 -9.03 -18.22 6.46
C ASP A 158 -10.29 -18.07 5.60
N LYS A 159 -10.26 -18.58 4.37
CA LYS A 159 -11.39 -18.51 3.42
C LYS A 159 -12.62 -19.29 3.88
N VAL A 160 -12.41 -20.30 4.72
CA VAL A 160 -13.49 -21.14 5.27
C VAL A 160 -13.94 -20.66 6.65
N TYR A 161 -12.98 -20.26 7.50
CA TYR A 161 -13.24 -19.95 8.89
C TYR A 161 -13.86 -18.56 9.10
N PHE A 162 -13.35 -17.55 8.44
CA PHE A 162 -13.82 -16.17 8.62
C PHE A 162 -14.98 -15.82 7.70
N THR A 163 -16.05 -15.29 8.26
CA THR A 163 -17.22 -14.81 7.51
C THR A 163 -17.02 -13.42 6.93
N HIS A 164 -16.23 -12.58 7.61
CA HIS A 164 -15.95 -11.20 7.21
C HIS A 164 -14.47 -10.92 7.27
N VAL A 165 -13.97 -10.18 6.30
CA VAL A 165 -12.60 -9.68 6.26
C VAL A 165 -12.62 -8.18 6.05
N ALA A 166 -12.00 -7.44 6.95
CA ALA A 166 -11.95 -5.99 6.89
C ALA A 166 -10.53 -5.47 6.69
N CYS A 167 -10.36 -4.39 5.93
CA CYS A 167 -9.07 -3.72 5.82
C CYS A 167 -9.24 -2.21 5.56
N ALA A 168 -8.21 -1.44 5.96
CA ALA A 168 -8.10 -0.05 5.54
C ALA A 168 -7.73 0.03 4.05
N VAL A 169 -8.34 0.98 3.33
CA VAL A 169 -8.18 1.13 1.88
C VAL A 169 -7.64 2.51 1.54
N GLY A 170 -6.47 2.53 0.89
CA GLY A 170 -5.90 3.73 0.27
C GLY A 170 -6.05 3.67 -1.26
N THR A 171 -5.18 2.93 -1.96
CA THR A 171 -5.14 2.82 -3.42
C THR A 171 -5.92 1.62 -4.00
N GLY A 172 -6.63 0.86 -3.18
CA GLY A 172 -7.49 -0.25 -3.61
C GLY A 172 -6.79 -1.61 -3.84
N GLY A 173 -5.48 -1.66 -4.10
CA GLY A 173 -4.81 -2.91 -4.51
C GLY A 173 -4.86 -4.05 -3.48
N THR A 174 -4.80 -3.76 -2.18
CA THR A 174 -4.86 -4.80 -1.15
C THR A 174 -6.25 -5.42 -1.07
N ILE A 175 -7.28 -4.58 -1.01
CA ILE A 175 -8.65 -5.08 -0.96
C ILE A 175 -9.03 -5.84 -2.25
N SER A 176 -8.53 -5.42 -3.41
CA SER A 176 -8.75 -6.15 -4.67
C SER A 176 -8.19 -7.57 -4.58
N GLY A 177 -6.98 -7.76 -4.03
CA GLY A 177 -6.43 -9.09 -3.79
C GLY A 177 -7.25 -9.92 -2.79
N LEU A 178 -7.71 -9.31 -1.70
CA LEU A 178 -8.59 -9.97 -0.73
C LEU A 178 -9.92 -10.39 -1.36
N ILE A 179 -10.54 -9.56 -2.19
CA ILE A 179 -11.77 -9.87 -2.91
C ILE A 179 -11.54 -11.05 -3.87
N ASN A 180 -10.51 -10.99 -4.71
CA ASN A 180 -10.22 -12.03 -5.69
C ASN A 180 -9.98 -13.39 -5.04
N SER A 181 -9.28 -13.42 -3.89
CA SER A 181 -8.96 -14.65 -3.16
C SER A 181 -10.01 -15.08 -2.15
N SER A 182 -11.03 -14.26 -1.85
CA SER A 182 -12.05 -14.54 -0.82
C SER A 182 -12.78 -15.87 -1.04
N GLY A 183 -13.19 -16.51 0.03
CA GLY A 183 -14.06 -17.68 0.00
C GLY A 183 -15.49 -17.33 -0.45
N GLN A 184 -16.25 -18.37 -0.81
CA GLN A 184 -17.61 -18.21 -1.38
C GLN A 184 -18.58 -17.47 -0.44
N ASN A 185 -18.45 -17.67 0.87
CA ASN A 185 -19.35 -17.12 1.88
C ASN A 185 -18.74 -15.92 2.64
N GLN A 186 -17.58 -15.42 2.21
CA GLN A 186 -16.91 -14.30 2.85
C GLN A 186 -17.44 -12.96 2.32
N GLN A 187 -17.56 -11.98 3.21
CA GLN A 187 -17.79 -10.58 2.88
C GLN A 187 -16.51 -9.79 3.10
N ILE A 188 -16.11 -8.98 2.13
CA ILE A 188 -14.92 -8.14 2.21
C ILE A 188 -15.36 -6.68 2.43
N ILE A 189 -14.87 -6.08 3.50
CA ILE A 189 -15.23 -4.72 3.89
C ILE A 189 -13.99 -3.83 3.86
N GLY A 190 -14.02 -2.80 3.01
CA GLY A 190 -12.99 -1.79 2.96
C GLY A 190 -13.38 -0.54 3.73
N PHE A 191 -12.48 -0.04 4.57
CA PHE A 191 -12.64 1.27 5.20
C PHE A 191 -11.73 2.28 4.51
N SER A 192 -12.33 3.25 3.80
CA SER A 192 -11.57 4.25 3.06
C SER A 192 -10.81 5.18 4.00
N SER A 193 -9.51 5.33 3.78
CA SER A 193 -8.70 6.38 4.40
C SER A 193 -8.68 7.69 3.59
N LEU A 194 -9.33 7.69 2.42
CA LEU A 194 -9.38 8.83 1.51
C LEU A 194 -10.79 9.43 1.47
N LYS A 195 -10.85 10.73 1.34
CA LYS A 195 -12.12 11.43 1.12
C LYS A 195 -12.57 11.26 -0.32
N GLY A 196 -13.83 10.83 -0.52
CA GLY A 196 -14.47 10.69 -1.83
C GLY A 196 -14.81 9.24 -2.18
N ALA A 197 -15.87 9.06 -2.96
CA ALA A 197 -16.44 7.74 -3.27
C ALA A 197 -15.79 7.02 -4.46
N PHE A 198 -14.65 7.47 -4.96
CA PHE A 198 -14.01 6.96 -6.20
C PHE A 198 -13.39 5.57 -6.06
N LEU A 199 -13.10 5.12 -4.83
CA LEU A 199 -12.39 3.85 -4.60
C LEU A 199 -13.16 2.63 -5.12
N SER A 200 -14.48 2.66 -5.07
CA SER A 200 -15.30 1.57 -5.61
C SER A 200 -15.09 1.39 -7.11
N ASP A 201 -14.98 2.47 -7.87
CA ASP A 201 -14.75 2.40 -9.31
C ASP A 201 -13.32 1.92 -9.63
N VAL A 202 -12.33 2.37 -8.86
CA VAL A 202 -10.96 1.86 -8.99
C VAL A 202 -10.89 0.36 -8.73
N ILE A 203 -11.53 -0.13 -7.67
CA ILE A 203 -11.53 -1.55 -7.30
C ILE A 203 -12.24 -2.39 -8.38
N ARG A 204 -13.37 -1.93 -8.93
CA ARG A 204 -14.11 -2.63 -10.00
C ARG A 204 -13.27 -2.94 -11.23
N ASN A 205 -12.22 -2.17 -11.51
CA ASN A 205 -11.31 -2.46 -12.62
C ASN A 205 -10.46 -3.72 -12.40
N PHE A 206 -10.38 -4.22 -11.16
CA PHE A 206 -9.51 -5.33 -10.77
C PHE A 206 -10.25 -6.56 -10.27
N VAL A 207 -11.56 -6.46 -10.02
CA VAL A 207 -12.33 -7.54 -9.41
C VAL A 207 -13.60 -7.84 -10.20
N VAL A 208 -14.00 -9.11 -10.18
CA VAL A 208 -15.27 -9.57 -10.78
C VAL A 208 -16.30 -10.00 -9.72
N LYS A 209 -15.83 -10.30 -8.49
CA LYS A 209 -16.70 -10.68 -7.38
C LYS A 209 -17.47 -9.48 -6.84
N THR A 210 -18.65 -9.74 -6.26
CA THR A 210 -19.57 -8.70 -5.74
C THR A 210 -19.75 -8.76 -4.22
N ASN A 211 -19.08 -9.67 -3.54
CA ASN A 211 -19.14 -9.88 -2.09
C ASN A 211 -18.28 -8.88 -1.29
N TRP A 212 -18.36 -7.62 -1.66
CA TRP A 212 -17.58 -6.57 -1.02
C TRP A 212 -18.30 -5.24 -0.97
N ASN A 213 -17.90 -4.38 -0.04
CA ASN A 213 -18.32 -2.99 0.02
C ASN A 213 -17.20 -2.09 0.53
N ILE A 214 -17.32 -0.78 0.29
CA ILE A 214 -16.45 0.25 0.84
C ILE A 214 -17.27 1.14 1.76
N ASN A 215 -16.79 1.28 2.99
CA ASN A 215 -17.26 2.27 3.93
C ASN A 215 -16.33 3.49 3.89
N ASP A 216 -16.87 4.64 3.52
CA ASP A 216 -16.15 5.91 3.41
C ASP A 216 -16.47 6.89 4.55
N SER A 217 -17.15 6.44 5.61
CA SER A 217 -17.54 7.29 6.72
C SER A 217 -16.41 7.56 7.74
N TYR A 218 -15.33 6.75 7.73
CA TYR A 218 -14.26 6.81 8.73
C TYR A 218 -12.94 7.41 8.21
N HIS A 219 -12.99 8.28 7.22
CA HIS A 219 -11.78 8.93 6.68
C HIS A 219 -11.32 10.17 7.46
N PHE A 220 -12.15 10.72 8.37
CA PHE A 220 -11.85 11.87 9.25
C PHE A 220 -11.20 13.06 8.53
N GLY A 221 -11.70 13.40 7.33
CA GLY A 221 -11.19 14.49 6.49
C GLY A 221 -10.15 14.07 5.45
N GLY A 222 -9.66 12.82 5.48
CA GLY A 222 -8.75 12.22 4.49
C GLY A 222 -7.38 11.83 5.07
N TYR A 223 -6.58 11.16 4.26
CA TYR A 223 -5.29 10.62 4.66
C TYR A 223 -4.34 11.66 5.27
N GLY A 224 -3.81 11.34 6.45
CA GLY A 224 -2.88 12.21 7.19
C GLY A 224 -3.52 13.46 7.81
N LYS A 225 -4.85 13.55 7.85
CA LYS A 225 -5.58 14.59 8.58
C LYS A 225 -5.82 14.15 10.01
N VAL A 226 -5.59 15.06 10.94
CA VAL A 226 -5.93 14.91 12.36
C VAL A 226 -6.91 16.03 12.71
N ASN A 227 -8.07 15.65 13.23
CA ASN A 227 -9.11 16.55 13.68
C ASN A 227 -9.73 16.04 14.99
N ASP A 228 -10.55 16.85 15.63
CA ASP A 228 -11.17 16.51 16.91
C ASP A 228 -12.05 15.25 16.83
N GLU A 229 -12.72 15.04 15.71
CA GLU A 229 -13.55 13.85 15.47
C GLU A 229 -12.71 12.56 15.48
N LEU A 230 -11.54 12.56 14.82
CA LEU A 230 -10.60 11.42 14.88
C LEU A 230 -10.09 11.20 16.31
N ILE A 231 -9.75 12.28 17.02
CA ILE A 231 -9.26 12.20 18.41
C ILE A 231 -10.33 11.61 19.33
N GLN A 232 -11.58 12.03 19.20
CA GLN A 232 -12.72 11.48 19.95
C GLN A 232 -12.99 10.02 19.61
N PHE A 233 -12.81 9.61 18.34
CA PHE A 233 -12.99 8.24 17.92
C PHE A 233 -11.91 7.29 18.47
N LEU A 234 -10.69 7.80 18.73
CA LEU A 234 -9.57 7.01 19.22
C LEU A 234 -9.54 6.87 20.75
N ASN A 235 -10.27 7.70 21.50
CA ASN A 235 -10.37 7.71 22.97
C ASN A 235 -11.61 6.97 23.47
#